data_74629813e0426da612c5e8b203074ee7
#
_entry.id   74629813e0426da612c5e8b203074ee7
#
_cell.length_a   1.000
_cell.length_b   1.000
_cell.length_c   1.000
_cell.angle_alpha   90.00
_cell.angle_beta   90.00
_cell.angle_gamma   90.00
#
_symmetry.space_group_name_H-M   'P 1'
#
loop_
_entity.id
_entity.type
_entity.pdbx_description
1 polymer ?
#
loop_
_entity_poly.entity_id
_entity_poly.type
_entity_poly.pdbx_seq_one_letter_code
_entity_poly.pdbx_strand_id
1 'polypeptide(L)'
;LDLLVTAMGQPNRLFLNNGDSTFADATATAGIGTRYGSSSIALADIDNDGDLDLYIVNYGAKSVLKDGGKLDIVRENNRLTVRGPYANRIKFIGNEMFEFGEPDEFYLNDGDGRFTLLEWADSRFKTHDGEPLTEPYRDQGLSAIFRDMNGDHAPDLFIANDGFTEDRCWINDGSGRFREISPLAIRQLSYSAMGVDFADINRDGHDDFFVVEMLSRSHERRLTQQGTVPGSSIAPGNFTHQPQSRRNCLYVARGDGTYAETAYFSGVAASEWSWSSIFLDVDLD
;
A
#
# COMPACT_ATOMS: atom_id res chain seq x y z
N LEU A 1 -7.21 -5.08 -25.05
CA LEU A 1 -7.08 -4.68 -23.65
C LEU A 1 -8.45 -4.64 -23.00
N ASP A 2 -8.56 -5.22 -21.81
CA ASP A 2 -9.76 -5.24 -20.99
C ASP A 2 -9.74 -4.06 -19.99
N LEU A 3 -10.84 -3.84 -19.28
CA LEU A 3 -10.97 -2.74 -18.33
C LEU A 3 -11.43 -3.26 -16.97
N LEU A 4 -10.62 -3.04 -15.94
CA LEU A 4 -10.98 -3.29 -14.55
C LEU A 4 -11.24 -1.95 -13.84
N VAL A 5 -12.35 -1.84 -13.12
CA VAL A 5 -12.80 -0.61 -12.46
C VAL A 5 -13.02 -0.88 -10.98
N THR A 6 -12.33 -0.14 -10.13
CA THR A 6 -12.54 -0.17 -8.67
C THR A 6 -13.79 0.61 -8.27
N ALA A 7 -14.37 0.26 -7.12
CA ALA A 7 -15.54 0.91 -6.59
C ALA A 7 -15.50 1.06 -5.06
N MET A 8 -16.05 2.16 -4.56
CA MET A 8 -16.17 2.44 -3.14
C MET A 8 -17.49 1.86 -2.60
N GLY A 9 -17.41 0.74 -1.88
CA GLY A 9 -18.57 0.09 -1.25
C GLY A 9 -19.53 -0.60 -2.23
N GLN A 10 -19.11 -0.80 -3.47
CA GLN A 10 -19.79 -1.56 -4.50
C GLN A 10 -18.82 -2.61 -5.08
N PRO A 11 -19.30 -3.66 -5.76
CA PRO A 11 -18.42 -4.62 -6.40
C PRO A 11 -17.52 -3.92 -7.43
N ASN A 12 -16.24 -4.27 -7.44
CA ASN A 12 -15.34 -3.95 -8.54
C ASN A 12 -15.85 -4.61 -9.83
N ARG A 13 -15.54 -4.05 -11.00
CA ARG A 13 -16.10 -4.50 -12.26
C ARG A 13 -15.02 -4.83 -13.28
N LEU A 14 -15.20 -5.98 -13.96
CA LEU A 14 -14.39 -6.38 -15.11
C LEU A 14 -15.21 -6.27 -16.39
N PHE A 15 -14.64 -5.62 -17.38
CA PHE A 15 -15.20 -5.48 -18.72
C PHE A 15 -14.21 -6.05 -19.74
N LEU A 16 -14.61 -7.08 -20.46
CA LEU A 16 -13.83 -7.68 -21.53
C LEU A 16 -14.06 -6.95 -22.83
N ASN A 17 -12.99 -6.66 -23.55
CA ASN A 17 -13.02 -5.95 -24.82
C ASN A 17 -13.46 -6.89 -25.94
N ASN A 18 -14.51 -6.54 -26.67
CA ASN A 18 -15.01 -7.31 -27.80
C ASN A 18 -14.18 -7.10 -29.09
N GLY A 19 -13.21 -6.19 -29.10
CA GLY A 19 -12.35 -5.89 -30.25
C GLY A 19 -12.97 -4.90 -31.26
N ASP A 20 -14.18 -4.43 -31.02
CA ASP A 20 -14.95 -3.51 -31.89
C ASP A 20 -15.23 -2.15 -31.19
N SER A 21 -14.46 -1.81 -30.19
CA SER A 21 -14.64 -0.64 -29.29
C SER A 21 -15.83 -0.76 -28.34
N THR A 22 -16.38 -1.95 -28.16
CA THR A 22 -17.37 -2.26 -27.13
C THR A 22 -16.82 -3.22 -26.09
N PHE A 23 -17.48 -3.29 -24.92
CA PHE A 23 -17.07 -4.14 -23.81
C PHE A 23 -18.25 -5.00 -23.32
N ALA A 24 -17.95 -6.22 -22.92
CA ALA A 24 -18.89 -7.10 -22.24
C ALA A 24 -18.61 -7.09 -20.72
N ASP A 25 -19.66 -6.91 -19.91
CA ASP A 25 -19.53 -6.99 -18.43
C ASP A 25 -19.36 -8.46 -18.01
N ALA A 26 -18.15 -8.80 -17.54
CA ALA A 26 -17.77 -10.12 -17.05
C ALA A 26 -17.73 -10.21 -15.52
N THR A 27 -18.12 -9.17 -14.80
CA THR A 27 -18.01 -9.05 -13.33
C THR A 27 -18.59 -10.25 -12.59
N ALA A 28 -19.75 -10.77 -13.04
CA ALA A 28 -20.42 -11.88 -12.35
C ALA A 28 -19.64 -13.19 -12.39
N THR A 29 -18.76 -13.38 -13.38
CA THR A 29 -17.94 -14.58 -13.57
C THR A 29 -16.50 -14.40 -13.14
N ALA A 30 -16.05 -13.15 -12.96
CA ALA A 30 -14.66 -12.81 -12.66
C ALA A 30 -14.21 -13.17 -11.24
N GLY A 31 -15.11 -13.33 -10.27
CA GLY A 31 -14.75 -13.67 -8.89
C GLY A 31 -14.28 -12.50 -8.00
N ILE A 32 -14.33 -11.24 -8.51
CA ILE A 32 -13.84 -10.03 -7.82
C ILE A 32 -14.97 -9.22 -7.15
N GLY A 33 -15.97 -9.89 -6.62
CA GLY A 33 -17.25 -9.28 -6.22
C GLY A 33 -17.33 -8.71 -4.81
N THR A 34 -16.22 -8.47 -4.12
CA THR A 34 -16.22 -7.84 -2.80
C THR A 34 -16.75 -6.40 -2.85
N ARG A 35 -17.16 -5.89 -1.69
CA ARG A 35 -17.77 -4.56 -1.56
C ARG A 35 -16.97 -3.67 -0.62
N TYR A 36 -15.66 -3.76 -0.70
CA TYR A 36 -14.77 -2.88 0.05
C TYR A 36 -14.63 -1.49 -0.60
N GLY A 37 -13.92 -0.62 0.07
CA GLY A 37 -13.59 0.69 -0.49
C GLY A 37 -12.31 0.63 -1.31
N SER A 38 -12.38 0.02 -2.49
CA SER A 38 -11.21 -0.18 -3.34
C SER A 38 -10.72 1.14 -3.93
N SER A 39 -9.48 1.50 -3.65
CA SER A 39 -8.83 2.75 -4.05
C SER A 39 -7.94 2.60 -5.29
N SER A 40 -7.21 1.49 -5.38
CA SER A 40 -6.24 1.25 -6.45
C SER A 40 -6.15 -0.24 -6.78
N ILE A 41 -5.53 -0.53 -7.91
CA ILE A 41 -5.22 -1.89 -8.36
C ILE A 41 -3.81 -1.96 -8.93
N ALA A 42 -3.18 -3.12 -8.81
CA ALA A 42 -1.93 -3.44 -9.48
C ALA A 42 -2.02 -4.83 -10.12
N LEU A 43 -1.35 -5.03 -11.25
CA LEU A 43 -1.35 -6.27 -12.01
C LEU A 43 0.09 -6.71 -12.27
N ALA A 44 0.37 -7.99 -12.06
CA ALA A 44 1.61 -8.65 -12.45
C ALA A 44 1.41 -10.17 -12.54
N ASP A 45 2.23 -10.84 -13.32
CA ASP A 45 2.37 -12.30 -13.30
C ASP A 45 3.27 -12.66 -12.10
N ILE A 46 2.66 -13.03 -10.96
CA ILE A 46 3.40 -13.21 -9.69
C ILE A 46 3.97 -14.60 -9.50
N ASP A 47 3.48 -15.59 -10.24
CA ASP A 47 3.92 -16.98 -10.13
C ASP A 47 4.48 -17.57 -11.45
N ASN A 48 4.66 -16.68 -12.45
CA ASN A 48 5.29 -16.96 -13.73
C ASN A 48 4.54 -18.02 -14.55
N ASP A 49 3.20 -17.98 -14.50
CA ASP A 49 2.32 -18.83 -15.29
C ASP A 49 1.89 -18.19 -16.62
N GLY A 50 2.19 -16.90 -16.85
CA GLY A 50 1.91 -16.14 -18.06
C GLY A 50 0.64 -15.31 -18.00
N ASP A 51 -0.08 -15.34 -16.89
CA ASP A 51 -1.32 -14.61 -16.68
C ASP A 51 -1.12 -13.45 -15.70
N LEU A 52 -1.87 -12.36 -15.87
CA LEU A 52 -1.76 -11.23 -14.94
C LEU A 52 -2.65 -11.45 -13.72
N ASP A 53 -2.03 -11.57 -12.57
CA ASP A 53 -2.69 -11.59 -11.27
C ASP A 53 -3.04 -10.19 -10.78
N LEU A 54 -3.93 -10.11 -9.79
CA LEU A 54 -4.54 -8.87 -9.39
C LEU A 54 -4.36 -8.61 -7.89
N TYR A 55 -3.84 -7.43 -7.56
CA TYR A 55 -3.87 -6.88 -6.21
C TYR A 55 -4.83 -5.70 -6.15
N ILE A 56 -5.76 -5.71 -5.19
CA ILE A 56 -6.72 -4.63 -4.94
C ILE A 56 -6.43 -4.00 -3.60
N VAL A 57 -6.16 -2.71 -3.63
CA VAL A 57 -5.92 -1.90 -2.43
C VAL A 57 -7.25 -1.39 -1.91
N ASN A 58 -7.51 -1.55 -0.60
CA ASN A 58 -8.77 -1.18 0.04
C ASN A 58 -8.56 -0.16 1.17
N TYR A 59 -8.95 1.08 0.94
CA TYR A 59 -8.92 2.14 1.95
C TYR A 59 -10.04 1.98 2.99
N GLY A 60 -11.24 1.69 2.51
CA GLY A 60 -12.44 1.56 3.31
C GLY A 60 -13.64 2.32 2.72
N ALA A 61 -14.75 1.61 2.54
CA ALA A 61 -15.96 2.14 1.92
C ALA A 61 -16.60 3.26 2.73
N LYS A 62 -16.42 3.26 4.06
CA LYS A 62 -16.97 4.25 4.99
C LYS A 62 -16.01 4.49 6.14
N SER A 63 -15.98 5.72 6.62
CA SER A 63 -15.32 6.06 7.88
C SER A 63 -16.33 5.96 9.02
N VAL A 64 -16.10 5.04 9.93
CA VAL A 64 -16.93 4.84 11.13
C VAL A 64 -16.93 6.09 12.02
N LEU A 65 -15.75 6.73 12.15
CA LEU A 65 -15.59 7.92 12.98
C LEU A 65 -16.23 9.16 12.38
N LYS A 66 -16.19 9.32 11.05
CA LYS A 66 -16.79 10.46 10.36
C LYS A 66 -18.30 10.32 10.18
N ASP A 67 -18.77 9.10 9.91
CA ASP A 67 -20.20 8.83 9.66
C ASP A 67 -21.03 8.73 10.93
N GLY A 68 -20.42 8.89 12.12
CA GLY A 68 -21.13 8.97 13.40
C GLY A 68 -21.66 7.61 13.89
N GLY A 69 -20.96 6.52 13.61
CA GLY A 69 -21.29 5.20 14.12
C GLY A 69 -21.30 5.15 15.65
N LYS A 70 -22.27 4.43 16.25
CA LYS A 70 -22.23 4.15 17.69
C LYS A 70 -21.18 3.08 17.97
N LEU A 71 -20.17 3.44 18.76
CA LEU A 71 -19.14 2.52 19.24
C LEU A 71 -19.50 1.98 20.62
N ASP A 72 -19.45 0.67 20.77
CA ASP A 72 -19.54 0.02 22.07
C ASP A 72 -18.11 -0.13 22.64
N ILE A 73 -17.69 0.86 23.43
CA ILE A 73 -16.35 0.91 24.01
C ILE A 73 -16.40 0.31 25.42
N VAL A 74 -15.63 -0.73 25.62
CA VAL A 74 -15.51 -1.43 26.91
C VAL A 74 -14.07 -1.40 27.40
N ARG A 75 -13.89 -1.59 28.70
CA ARG A 75 -12.56 -1.75 29.29
C ARG A 75 -12.35 -3.22 29.68
N GLU A 76 -11.41 -3.88 29.00
CA GLU A 76 -11.03 -5.27 29.26
C GLU A 76 -9.53 -5.33 29.57
N ASN A 77 -9.18 -6.04 30.66
CA ASN A 77 -7.78 -6.18 31.10
C ASN A 77 -7.01 -4.84 31.14
N ASN A 78 -7.67 -3.80 31.63
CA ASN A 78 -7.15 -2.43 31.72
C ASN A 78 -6.88 -1.75 30.37
N ARG A 79 -7.39 -2.27 29.25
CA ARG A 79 -7.30 -1.68 27.90
C ARG A 79 -8.68 -1.31 27.39
N LEU A 80 -8.76 -0.21 26.65
CA LEU A 80 -9.98 0.16 25.91
C LEU A 80 -10.08 -0.72 24.67
N THR A 81 -11.28 -1.26 24.45
CA THR A 81 -11.57 -2.17 23.33
C THR A 81 -12.94 -1.81 22.76
N VAL A 82 -13.11 -1.92 21.45
CA VAL A 82 -14.40 -1.77 20.78
C VAL A 82 -15.03 -3.12 20.58
N ARG A 83 -16.32 -3.26 20.93
CA ARG A 83 -17.13 -4.45 20.64
C ARG A 83 -18.09 -4.19 19.49
N GLY A 84 -18.64 -5.25 18.92
CA GLY A 84 -19.66 -5.20 17.87
C GLY A 84 -19.06 -5.10 16.47
N PRO A 85 -19.80 -4.57 15.48
CA PRO A 85 -19.46 -4.66 14.07
C PRO A 85 -18.19 -3.89 13.66
N TYR A 86 -17.71 -2.99 14.51
CA TYR A 86 -16.53 -2.17 14.24
C TYR A 86 -15.29 -2.61 15.03
N ALA A 87 -15.34 -3.73 15.74
CA ALA A 87 -14.26 -4.21 16.59
C ALA A 87 -12.93 -4.45 15.83
N ASN A 88 -13.01 -4.78 14.54
CA ASN A 88 -11.87 -5.00 13.68
C ASN A 88 -11.41 -3.74 12.91
N ARG A 89 -12.21 -2.67 12.96
CA ARG A 89 -11.93 -1.39 12.28
C ARG A 89 -11.42 -0.32 13.23
N ILE A 90 -11.79 -0.37 14.50
CA ILE A 90 -11.42 0.65 15.50
C ILE A 90 -10.59 -0.01 16.60
N LYS A 91 -9.38 0.49 16.79
CA LYS A 91 -8.47 0.02 17.85
C LYS A 91 -7.97 1.21 18.67
N PHE A 92 -7.64 0.94 19.93
CA PHE A 92 -6.97 1.90 20.80
C PHE A 92 -5.48 1.60 20.86
N ILE A 93 -4.66 2.61 20.55
CA ILE A 93 -3.20 2.59 20.75
C ILE A 93 -2.91 3.58 21.87
N GLY A 94 -2.59 3.06 23.04
CA GLY A 94 -2.59 3.88 24.26
C GLY A 94 -4.00 4.36 24.62
N ASN A 95 -4.20 5.67 24.66
CA ASN A 95 -5.51 6.30 24.88
C ASN A 95 -6.12 6.91 23.61
N GLU A 96 -5.46 6.80 22.50
CA GLU A 96 -5.92 7.34 21.21
C GLU A 96 -6.65 6.28 20.41
N MET A 97 -7.72 6.67 19.75
CA MET A 97 -8.56 5.81 18.94
C MET A 97 -8.20 5.96 17.47
N PHE A 98 -7.94 4.84 16.82
CA PHE A 98 -7.56 4.78 15.41
C PHE A 98 -8.56 3.95 14.62
N GLU A 99 -8.88 4.43 13.42
CA GLU A 99 -9.68 3.71 12.45
C GLU A 99 -8.77 3.06 11.41
N PHE A 100 -8.85 1.74 11.29
CA PHE A 100 -8.13 0.94 10.32
C PHE A 100 -8.93 0.76 9.04
N GLY A 101 -8.25 0.50 7.94
CA GLY A 101 -8.84 0.22 6.63
C GLY A 101 -9.59 -1.11 6.54
N GLU A 102 -9.99 -1.45 5.35
CA GLU A 102 -10.48 -2.77 4.99
C GLU A 102 -9.29 -3.62 4.50
N PRO A 103 -9.38 -4.97 4.57
CA PRO A 103 -8.26 -5.79 4.10
C PRO A 103 -8.07 -5.64 2.60
N ASP A 104 -6.83 -5.57 2.16
CA ASP A 104 -6.50 -5.67 0.75
C ASP A 104 -6.74 -7.09 0.23
N GLU A 105 -6.86 -7.25 -1.06
CA GLU A 105 -7.20 -8.49 -1.70
C GLU A 105 -6.20 -8.86 -2.78
N PHE A 106 -5.74 -10.09 -2.72
CA PHE A 106 -4.83 -10.67 -3.69
C PHE A 106 -5.55 -11.79 -4.44
N TYR A 107 -5.51 -11.79 -5.77
CA TYR A 107 -6.18 -12.77 -6.60
C TYR A 107 -5.22 -13.38 -7.62
N LEU A 108 -5.30 -14.71 -7.78
CA LEU A 108 -4.70 -15.41 -8.91
C LEU A 108 -5.69 -15.43 -10.08
N ASN A 109 -5.20 -15.19 -11.27
CA ASN A 109 -5.91 -15.33 -12.54
C ASN A 109 -5.75 -16.77 -13.06
N ASP A 110 -6.72 -17.28 -13.81
CA ASP A 110 -6.67 -18.59 -14.48
C ASP A 110 -6.46 -18.47 -16.01
N GLY A 111 -6.12 -17.27 -16.49
CA GLY A 111 -5.93 -16.95 -17.90
C GLY A 111 -7.23 -16.77 -18.69
N ASP A 112 -8.36 -17.16 -18.14
CA ASP A 112 -9.68 -17.04 -18.76
C ASP A 112 -10.52 -15.88 -18.15
N GLY A 113 -9.87 -14.98 -17.39
CA GLY A 113 -10.49 -13.82 -16.74
C GLY A 113 -11.28 -14.16 -15.47
N ARG A 114 -10.94 -15.25 -14.82
CA ARG A 114 -11.48 -15.63 -13.51
C ARG A 114 -10.40 -15.50 -12.48
N PHE A 115 -10.73 -14.85 -11.39
CA PHE A 115 -9.82 -14.54 -10.31
C PHE A 115 -10.20 -15.34 -9.05
N THR A 116 -9.22 -15.98 -8.44
CA THR A 116 -9.36 -16.73 -7.20
C THR A 116 -8.66 -15.96 -6.08
N LEU A 117 -9.43 -15.57 -5.06
CA LEU A 117 -8.91 -14.86 -3.89
C LEU A 117 -7.89 -15.73 -3.14
N LEU A 118 -6.71 -15.19 -2.89
CA LEU A 118 -5.72 -15.77 -2.00
C LEU A 118 -6.05 -15.42 -0.54
N GLU A 119 -6.13 -16.42 0.30
CA GLU A 119 -6.34 -16.21 1.73
C GLU A 119 -5.03 -15.77 2.39
N TRP A 120 -5.05 -14.69 3.16
CA TRP A 120 -3.88 -14.18 3.87
C TRP A 120 -3.29 -15.18 4.87
N ALA A 121 -4.12 -16.05 5.42
CA ALA A 121 -3.69 -17.15 6.27
C ALA A 121 -3.07 -18.34 5.50
N ASP A 122 -3.05 -18.28 4.17
CA ASP A 122 -2.25 -19.18 3.35
C ASP A 122 -0.77 -18.93 3.65
N SER A 123 0.02 -19.96 3.82
CA SER A 123 1.45 -19.88 4.13
C SER A 123 2.31 -19.14 3.08
N ARG A 124 1.66 -18.57 2.05
CA ARG A 124 2.29 -17.72 1.01
C ARG A 124 2.77 -16.38 1.53
N PHE A 125 2.15 -15.85 2.59
CA PHE A 125 2.47 -14.53 3.15
C PHE A 125 3.20 -14.68 4.47
N LYS A 126 4.38 -14.06 4.59
CA LYS A 126 5.23 -14.15 5.78
C LYS A 126 5.69 -12.76 6.22
N THR A 127 5.80 -12.57 7.52
CA THR A 127 6.47 -11.39 8.10
C THR A 127 7.95 -11.33 7.71
N HIS A 128 8.62 -10.23 7.95
CA HIS A 128 10.06 -10.08 7.73
C HIS A 128 10.90 -11.11 8.50
N ASP A 129 10.41 -11.62 9.65
CA ASP A 129 11.06 -12.69 10.43
C ASP A 129 10.77 -14.09 9.85
N GLY A 130 9.90 -14.20 8.84
CA GLY A 130 9.54 -15.45 8.17
C GLY A 130 8.37 -16.20 8.81
N GLU A 131 7.69 -15.61 9.79
CA GLU A 131 6.48 -16.18 10.38
C GLU A 131 5.28 -16.01 9.44
N PRO A 132 4.44 -17.03 9.27
CA PRO A 132 3.24 -16.92 8.45
C PRO A 132 2.28 -15.86 8.99
N LEU A 133 1.63 -15.10 8.10
CA LEU A 133 0.50 -14.28 8.50
C LEU A 133 -0.71 -15.14 8.87
N THR A 134 -1.41 -14.71 9.89
CA THR A 134 -2.65 -15.39 10.38
C THR A 134 -3.91 -14.62 10.03
N GLU A 135 -3.77 -13.33 9.72
CA GLU A 135 -4.85 -12.43 9.32
C GLU A 135 -4.33 -11.34 8.37
N PRO A 136 -5.17 -10.73 7.52
CA PRO A 136 -4.77 -9.64 6.66
C PRO A 136 -4.44 -8.39 7.48
N TYR A 137 -3.52 -7.59 6.97
CA TYR A 137 -3.39 -6.20 7.40
C TYR A 137 -4.64 -5.41 7.02
N ARG A 138 -4.93 -4.37 7.79
CA ARG A 138 -6.06 -3.46 7.57
C ARG A 138 -5.51 -2.04 7.50
N ASP A 139 -4.69 -1.83 6.52
CA ASP A 139 -4.04 -0.55 6.29
C ASP A 139 -4.99 0.39 5.53
N GLN A 140 -4.63 1.65 5.41
CA GLN A 140 -5.37 2.65 4.64
C GLN A 140 -4.69 2.86 3.30
N GLY A 141 -4.73 1.83 2.45
CA GLY A 141 -4.02 1.81 1.18
C GLY A 141 -4.60 2.78 0.15
N LEU A 142 -3.74 3.50 -0.56
CA LEU A 142 -4.11 4.42 -1.63
C LEU A 142 -3.53 4.06 -2.98
N SER A 143 -2.34 3.49 -3.02
CA SER A 143 -1.68 3.11 -4.26
C SER A 143 -0.88 1.82 -4.08
N ALA A 144 -0.79 1.01 -5.12
CA ALA A 144 0.07 -0.15 -5.17
C ALA A 144 0.75 -0.27 -6.52
N ILE A 145 1.95 -0.83 -6.54
CA ILE A 145 2.71 -1.06 -7.76
C ILE A 145 3.55 -2.34 -7.60
N PHE A 146 3.61 -3.12 -8.66
CA PHE A 146 4.56 -4.22 -8.78
C PHE A 146 5.85 -3.76 -9.45
N ARG A 147 7.00 -4.10 -8.85
CA ARG A 147 8.35 -3.86 -9.38
C ARG A 147 9.31 -4.90 -8.85
N ASP A 148 10.33 -5.23 -9.63
CA ASP A 148 11.47 -6.01 -9.16
C ASP A 148 12.36 -5.12 -8.28
N MET A 149 12.19 -5.21 -6.96
CA MET A 149 12.88 -4.34 -6.00
C MET A 149 14.23 -4.91 -5.54
N ASN A 150 14.48 -6.18 -5.79
CA ASN A 150 15.68 -6.87 -5.31
C ASN A 150 16.60 -7.38 -6.45
N GLY A 151 16.17 -7.27 -7.70
CA GLY A 151 16.93 -7.66 -8.89
C GLY A 151 16.86 -9.15 -9.22
N ASP A 152 15.84 -9.88 -8.74
CA ASP A 152 15.65 -11.31 -8.99
C ASP A 152 14.69 -11.63 -10.14
N HIS A 153 14.16 -10.60 -10.80
CA HIS A 153 13.19 -10.63 -11.91
C HIS A 153 11.79 -11.12 -11.53
N ALA A 154 11.48 -11.29 -10.26
CA ALA A 154 10.13 -11.49 -9.79
C ALA A 154 9.45 -10.14 -9.45
N PRO A 155 8.14 -9.98 -9.69
CA PRO A 155 7.45 -8.76 -9.32
C PRO A 155 7.18 -8.70 -7.81
N ASP A 156 7.91 -7.83 -7.12
CA ASP A 156 7.67 -7.45 -5.74
C ASP A 156 6.55 -6.41 -5.66
N LEU A 157 5.89 -6.28 -4.52
CA LEU A 157 4.76 -5.39 -4.33
C LEU A 157 5.05 -4.29 -3.32
N PHE A 158 4.89 -3.03 -3.72
CA PHE A 158 4.89 -1.89 -2.81
C PHE A 158 3.47 -1.31 -2.68
N ILE A 159 3.03 -1.02 -1.44
CA ILE A 159 1.74 -0.41 -1.13
C ILE A 159 1.98 0.87 -0.34
N ALA A 160 1.50 1.98 -0.88
CA ALA A 160 1.50 3.29 -0.24
C ALA A 160 0.25 3.43 0.64
N ASN A 161 0.45 3.63 1.94
CA ASN A 161 -0.61 3.71 2.94
C ASN A 161 -0.74 5.10 3.54
N ASP A 162 -1.98 5.54 3.76
CA ASP A 162 -2.30 6.83 4.37
C ASP A 162 -2.26 6.76 5.90
N GLY A 163 -1.91 7.90 6.51
CA GLY A 163 -2.04 8.13 7.92
C GLY A 163 -1.06 7.32 8.78
N PHE A 164 -1.54 6.69 9.83
CA PHE A 164 -0.71 5.99 10.81
C PHE A 164 -0.36 4.55 10.40
N THR A 165 -0.93 4.04 9.31
CA THR A 165 -0.59 2.71 8.79
C THR A 165 0.67 2.80 7.93
N GLU A 166 1.60 1.86 8.17
CA GLU A 166 2.90 1.87 7.50
C GLU A 166 2.77 1.44 6.04
N ASP A 167 3.60 2.02 5.15
CA ASP A 167 3.77 1.49 3.80
C ASP A 167 4.22 0.03 3.87
N ARG A 168 3.73 -0.81 2.95
CA ARG A 168 4.09 -2.22 2.89
C ARG A 168 4.95 -2.51 1.66
N CYS A 169 5.92 -3.35 1.87
CA CYS A 169 6.73 -3.88 0.79
C CYS A 169 6.85 -5.40 0.95
N TRP A 170 6.44 -6.11 -0.08
CA TRP A 170 6.41 -7.56 -0.14
C TRP A 170 7.35 -8.06 -1.21
N ILE A 171 8.34 -8.85 -0.82
CA ILE A 171 9.30 -9.49 -1.72
C ILE A 171 8.72 -10.83 -2.15
N ASN A 172 8.60 -11.03 -3.46
CA ASN A 172 8.13 -12.25 -4.10
C ASN A 172 9.32 -13.20 -4.38
N ASP A 173 9.13 -14.48 -4.18
CA ASP A 173 10.15 -15.50 -4.53
C ASP A 173 10.02 -16.04 -5.97
N GLY A 174 9.18 -15.40 -6.80
CA GLY A 174 8.89 -15.80 -8.18
C GLY A 174 7.91 -16.97 -8.31
N SER A 175 7.30 -17.40 -7.21
CA SER A 175 6.28 -18.45 -7.18
C SER A 175 4.99 -18.01 -6.51
N GLY A 176 4.73 -16.70 -6.46
CA GLY A 176 3.58 -16.12 -5.77
C GLY A 176 3.62 -16.26 -4.25
N ARG A 177 4.82 -16.37 -3.67
CA ARG A 177 5.02 -16.36 -2.21
C ARG A 177 5.74 -15.09 -1.80
N PHE A 178 5.18 -14.43 -0.82
CA PHE A 178 5.59 -13.10 -0.40
C PHE A 178 6.15 -13.08 1.01
N ARG A 179 7.19 -12.32 1.20
CA ARG A 179 7.76 -12.01 2.51
C ARG A 179 7.91 -10.51 2.66
N GLU A 180 7.50 -9.95 3.81
CA GLU A 180 7.75 -8.55 4.09
C GLU A 180 9.24 -8.22 3.99
N ILE A 181 9.56 -7.08 3.41
CA ILE A 181 10.93 -6.57 3.37
C ILE A 181 11.45 -6.33 4.79
N SER A 182 12.74 -6.54 4.98
CA SER A 182 13.36 -6.23 6.28
C SER A 182 13.21 -4.74 6.62
N PRO A 183 12.80 -4.37 7.86
CA PRO A 183 12.81 -2.98 8.31
C PRO A 183 14.17 -2.29 8.20
N LEU A 184 15.26 -3.05 8.08
CA LEU A 184 16.60 -2.52 7.85
C LEU A 184 16.85 -2.16 6.39
N ALA A 185 16.08 -2.68 5.44
CA ALA A 185 16.20 -2.37 4.03
C ALA A 185 15.62 -0.97 3.70
N ILE A 186 14.46 -0.64 4.29
CA ILE A 186 13.83 0.68 4.19
C ILE A 186 13.70 1.23 5.61
N ARG A 187 14.58 2.17 5.99
CA ARG A 187 14.75 2.63 7.38
C ARG A 187 13.78 3.72 7.82
N GLN A 188 13.08 4.35 6.89
CA GLN A 188 12.14 5.42 7.12
C GLN A 188 11.00 5.31 6.12
N LEU A 189 9.77 5.62 6.54
CA LEU A 189 8.58 5.58 5.69
C LEU A 189 7.93 6.96 5.61
N SER A 190 7.04 7.16 4.63
CA SER A 190 6.09 8.25 4.59
C SER A 190 5.02 8.06 5.68
N TYR A 191 4.39 9.14 6.13
CA TYR A 191 3.27 9.06 7.08
C TYR A 191 1.92 8.96 6.36
N SER A 192 1.75 9.71 5.29
CA SER A 192 0.54 9.71 4.47
C SER A 192 0.92 9.56 3.00
N ALA A 193 1.35 8.34 2.65
CA ALA A 193 1.75 8.04 1.28
C ALA A 193 0.53 8.06 0.36
N MET A 194 0.55 8.94 -0.65
CA MET A 194 -0.54 9.11 -1.62
C MET A 194 -0.32 8.32 -2.89
N GLY A 195 0.92 8.21 -3.34
CA GLY A 195 1.29 7.51 -4.56
C GLY A 195 2.77 7.21 -4.59
N VAL A 196 3.15 6.30 -5.45
CA VAL A 196 4.53 5.84 -5.64
C VAL A 196 4.81 5.64 -7.12
N ASP A 197 6.04 5.89 -7.54
CA ASP A 197 6.55 5.55 -8.86
C ASP A 197 8.00 5.10 -8.77
N PHE A 198 8.43 4.28 -9.73
CA PHE A 198 9.74 3.64 -9.78
C PHE A 198 10.46 3.98 -11.08
N ALA A 199 11.76 4.24 -10.98
CA ALA A 199 12.67 4.36 -12.11
C ALA A 199 14.12 4.22 -11.64
N ASP A 200 15.00 3.74 -12.50
CA ASP A 200 16.46 3.82 -12.31
C ASP A 200 16.92 5.25 -12.64
N ILE A 201 16.93 6.14 -11.61
CA ILE A 201 17.23 7.57 -11.80
C ILE A 201 18.73 7.89 -11.94
N ASN A 202 19.57 6.96 -11.53
CA ASN A 202 21.03 7.11 -11.55
C ASN A 202 21.72 6.20 -12.58
N ARG A 203 20.95 5.37 -13.30
CA ARG A 203 21.40 4.42 -14.34
C ARG A 203 22.39 3.37 -13.83
N ASP A 204 22.15 2.89 -12.62
CA ASP A 204 22.96 1.82 -12.01
C ASP A 204 22.39 0.41 -12.21
N GLY A 205 21.22 0.30 -12.85
CA GLY A 205 20.53 -0.94 -13.14
C GLY A 205 19.62 -1.42 -12.02
N HIS A 206 19.37 -0.58 -11.02
CA HIS A 206 18.44 -0.84 -9.93
C HIS A 206 17.35 0.22 -9.88
N ASP A 207 16.10 -0.18 -9.69
CA ASP A 207 15.01 0.77 -9.57
C ASP A 207 15.05 1.51 -8.24
N ASP A 208 15.06 2.84 -8.33
CA ASP A 208 14.80 3.77 -7.25
C ASP A 208 13.30 4.05 -7.17
N PHE A 209 12.80 4.59 -6.07
CA PHE A 209 11.38 4.93 -6.00
C PHE A 209 11.09 6.20 -5.21
N PHE A 210 10.00 6.85 -5.59
CA PHE A 210 9.56 8.11 -5.03
C PHE A 210 8.13 8.00 -4.50
N VAL A 211 7.97 8.25 -3.20
CA VAL A 211 6.68 8.26 -2.52
C VAL A 211 6.29 9.71 -2.26
N VAL A 212 5.11 10.10 -2.75
CA VAL A 212 4.58 11.46 -2.53
C VAL A 212 3.71 11.54 -1.29
N GLU A 213 3.77 12.70 -0.66
CA GLU A 213 3.11 13.04 0.60
C GLU A 213 2.56 14.48 0.52
N MET A 214 2.01 14.99 1.61
CA MET A 214 1.27 16.25 1.64
C MET A 214 2.08 17.44 2.18
N LEU A 215 3.41 17.35 2.28
CA LEU A 215 4.21 18.42 2.87
C LEU A 215 4.27 19.64 1.94
N SER A 216 3.85 20.79 2.46
CA SER A 216 4.00 22.07 1.77
C SER A 216 5.43 22.59 1.80
N ARG A 217 5.86 23.26 0.74
CA ARG A 217 7.18 23.91 0.66
C ARG A 217 7.28 25.10 1.60
N SER A 218 6.22 25.90 1.69
CA SER A 218 6.23 27.11 2.54
C SER A 218 5.90 26.78 4.00
N HIS A 219 6.60 27.45 4.92
CA HIS A 219 6.34 27.34 6.36
C HIS A 219 4.89 27.74 6.72
N GLU A 220 4.39 28.81 6.11
CA GLU A 220 3.03 29.32 6.35
C GLU A 220 1.96 28.27 6.01
N ARG A 221 2.09 27.60 4.85
CA ARG A 221 1.16 26.55 4.45
C ARG A 221 1.27 25.30 5.32
N ARG A 222 2.47 24.93 5.76
CA ARG A 222 2.64 23.82 6.73
C ARG A 222 1.82 24.02 7.99
N LEU A 223 1.76 25.24 8.52
CA LEU A 223 0.98 25.55 9.71
C LEU A 223 -0.52 25.48 9.52
N THR A 224 -1.00 25.64 8.30
CA THR A 224 -2.44 25.66 7.98
C THR A 224 -2.97 24.35 7.40
N GLN A 225 -2.13 23.55 6.77
CA GLN A 225 -2.54 22.34 6.07
C GLN A 225 -2.36 21.04 6.87
N GLN A 226 -1.45 21.03 7.81
CA GLN A 226 -1.16 19.82 8.60
C GLN A 226 -1.36 20.10 10.08
N GLY A 227 -2.20 19.29 10.73
CA GLY A 227 -2.31 19.29 12.17
C GLY A 227 -0.99 18.86 12.85
N THR A 228 -0.87 19.14 14.14
CA THR A 228 0.26 18.66 14.95
C THR A 228 0.23 17.14 15.03
N VAL A 229 1.27 16.48 14.57
CA VAL A 229 1.46 15.03 14.79
C VAL A 229 2.35 14.86 16.01
N PRO A 230 1.99 13.99 16.95
CA PRO A 230 2.92 13.57 17.96
C PRO A 230 4.16 12.97 17.29
N GLY A 231 5.34 13.48 17.61
CA GLY A 231 6.58 12.89 17.12
C GLY A 231 6.67 11.43 17.58
N SER A 232 7.01 10.54 16.66
CA SER A 232 7.32 9.16 17.05
C SER A 232 8.56 9.15 17.92
N SER A 233 8.43 8.78 19.19
CA SER A 233 9.57 8.59 20.07
C SER A 233 10.19 7.23 19.76
N ILE A 234 11.35 7.23 19.10
CA ILE A 234 12.14 6.02 18.88
C ILE A 234 12.84 5.68 20.18
N ALA A 235 12.53 4.53 20.75
CA ALA A 235 13.28 4.03 21.90
C ALA A 235 14.73 3.72 21.46
N PRO A 236 15.75 4.21 22.21
CA PRO A 236 17.14 3.90 21.90
C PRO A 236 17.38 2.39 21.82
N GLY A 237 18.05 1.94 20.75
CA GLY A 237 18.33 0.52 20.52
C GLY A 237 17.23 -0.27 19.80
N ASN A 238 16.10 0.34 19.47
CA ASN A 238 15.10 -0.28 18.58
C ASN A 238 15.51 -0.07 17.12
N PHE A 239 16.14 -1.06 16.53
CA PHE A 239 16.63 -1.02 15.14
C PHE A 239 15.57 -1.45 14.10
N THR A 240 14.48 -2.06 14.54
CA THR A 240 13.38 -2.49 13.66
C THR A 240 12.27 -1.44 13.54
N HIS A 241 12.33 -0.37 14.32
CA HIS A 241 11.37 0.72 14.19
C HIS A 241 11.64 1.53 12.93
N GLN A 242 10.62 1.66 12.08
CA GLN A 242 10.63 2.49 10.88
C GLN A 242 9.87 3.79 11.17
N PRO A 243 10.56 4.91 11.44
CA PRO A 243 9.89 6.17 11.69
C PRO A 243 9.17 6.64 10.44
N GLN A 244 7.92 7.06 10.60
CA GLN A 244 7.15 7.71 9.54
C GLN A 244 7.37 9.22 9.57
N SER A 245 7.55 9.83 8.41
CA SER A 245 7.74 11.28 8.28
C SER A 245 6.72 11.89 7.32
N ARG A 246 6.21 13.06 7.66
CA ARG A 246 5.27 13.81 6.83
C ARG A 246 6.02 14.61 5.76
N ARG A 247 6.56 13.90 4.80
CA ARG A 247 7.24 14.46 3.64
C ARG A 247 7.38 13.42 2.54
N ASN A 248 7.57 13.87 1.33
CA ASN A 248 7.97 12.96 0.27
C ASN A 248 9.24 12.19 0.66
N CYS A 249 9.32 10.97 0.21
CA CYS A 249 10.49 10.11 0.38
C CYS A 249 11.03 9.70 -1.00
N LEU A 250 12.33 9.88 -1.21
CA LEU A 250 13.06 9.40 -2.38
C LEU A 250 14.04 8.32 -1.92
N TYR A 251 13.82 7.12 -2.36
CA TYR A 251 14.60 5.96 -1.98
C TYR A 251 15.52 5.56 -3.14
N VAL A 252 16.81 5.69 -2.92
CA VAL A 252 17.84 5.30 -3.89
C VAL A 252 18.34 3.90 -3.52
N ALA A 253 18.23 2.97 -4.47
CA ALA A 253 18.70 1.61 -4.33
C ALA A 253 20.23 1.56 -4.14
N ARG A 254 20.70 0.58 -3.35
CA ARG A 254 22.14 0.38 -3.13
C ARG A 254 22.68 -0.88 -3.80
N GLY A 255 21.85 -1.60 -4.55
CA GLY A 255 22.22 -2.83 -5.23
C GLY A 255 22.38 -4.05 -4.31
N ASP A 256 22.06 -3.91 -3.02
CA ASP A 256 22.12 -4.98 -2.02
C ASP A 256 20.76 -5.30 -1.38
N GLY A 257 19.66 -4.86 -2.03
CA GLY A 257 18.29 -4.96 -1.51
C GLY A 257 17.97 -3.96 -0.41
N THR A 258 18.82 -2.94 -0.19
CA THR A 258 18.57 -1.85 0.74
C THR A 258 18.48 -0.50 0.02
N TYR A 259 17.83 0.48 0.67
CA TYR A 259 17.56 1.79 0.09
C TYR A 259 18.06 2.93 0.98
N ALA A 260 18.55 4.00 0.35
CA ALA A 260 18.88 5.26 1.02
C ALA A 260 17.74 6.28 0.81
N GLU A 261 17.14 6.78 1.89
CA GLU A 261 16.19 7.87 1.78
C GLU A 261 16.94 9.20 1.60
N THR A 262 16.70 9.90 0.48
CA THR A 262 17.50 11.05 0.04
C THR A 262 16.68 12.30 -0.30
N ALA A 263 15.36 12.34 -0.05
CA ALA A 263 14.49 13.43 -0.54
C ALA A 263 14.93 14.83 -0.11
N TYR A 264 15.47 14.98 1.12
CA TYR A 264 16.05 16.28 1.54
C TYR A 264 17.30 16.65 0.77
N PHE A 265 18.20 15.71 0.58
CA PHE A 265 19.42 15.92 -0.18
C PHE A 265 19.12 16.28 -1.63
N SER A 266 18.16 15.58 -2.23
CA SER A 266 17.74 15.78 -3.63
C SER A 266 16.79 16.98 -3.83
N GLY A 267 16.39 17.67 -2.75
CA GLY A 267 15.52 18.85 -2.84
C GLY A 267 14.05 18.57 -3.16
N VAL A 268 13.60 17.32 -3.05
CA VAL A 268 12.24 16.87 -3.43
C VAL A 268 11.34 16.51 -2.22
N ALA A 269 11.78 16.82 -1.01
CA ALA A 269 11.08 16.44 0.23
C ALA A 269 9.69 17.08 0.39
N ALA A 270 9.33 18.09 -0.40
CA ALA A 270 8.04 18.77 -0.32
C ALA A 270 7.55 19.18 -1.71
N SER A 271 6.32 18.82 -2.06
CA SER A 271 5.69 19.11 -3.35
C SER A 271 4.26 19.61 -3.22
N GLU A 272 3.88 20.16 -2.04
CA GLU A 272 2.52 20.49 -1.67
C GLU A 272 1.69 19.20 -1.50
N TRP A 273 0.38 19.30 -1.56
CA TRP A 273 -0.51 18.15 -1.41
C TRP A 273 -0.57 17.35 -2.72
N SER A 274 0.36 16.41 -2.88
CA SER A 274 0.52 15.61 -4.10
C SER A 274 -0.18 14.26 -3.96
N TRP A 275 -0.86 13.80 -5.02
CA TRP A 275 -1.60 12.55 -5.06
C TRP A 275 -0.93 11.45 -5.89
N SER A 276 -0.08 11.85 -6.82
CA SER A 276 0.60 10.93 -7.71
C SER A 276 1.95 11.52 -8.13
N SER A 277 2.91 10.66 -8.38
CA SER A 277 4.21 10.96 -8.97
C SER A 277 4.37 10.19 -10.27
N ILE A 278 5.23 10.71 -11.13
CA ILE A 278 5.72 10.00 -12.30
C ILE A 278 7.17 10.45 -12.56
N PHE A 279 8.05 9.48 -12.78
CA PHE A 279 9.34 9.74 -13.36
C PHE A 279 9.20 9.88 -14.87
N LEU A 280 9.78 10.90 -15.43
CA LEU A 280 9.69 11.22 -16.86
C LEU A 280 11.03 11.75 -17.35
N ASP A 281 11.57 11.10 -18.36
CA ASP A 281 12.67 11.62 -19.15
C ASP A 281 12.11 12.66 -20.15
N VAL A 282 12.32 13.95 -19.85
CA VAL A 282 11.70 15.06 -20.59
C VAL A 282 12.54 15.46 -21.83
N ASP A 283 13.82 15.30 -21.78
CA ASP A 283 14.80 15.74 -22.77
C ASP A 283 15.50 14.58 -23.50
N LEU A 284 15.23 13.35 -23.09
CA LEU A 284 15.71 12.12 -23.72
C LEU A 284 17.25 12.01 -23.76
N ASP A 285 17.93 12.42 -22.68
CA ASP A 285 19.39 12.39 -22.54
C ASP A 285 19.95 11.18 -21.76
#